data_c5a0b6335ef69a0ac08ea7b5c93c51f0
#
_entry.id   c5a0b6335ef69a0ac08ea7b5c93c51f0
#
_cell.length_a   1.000
_cell.length_b   1.000
_cell.length_c   1.000
_cell.angle_alpha   90.00
_cell.angle_beta   90.00
_cell.angle_gamma   90.00
#
_symmetry.space_group_name_H-M   'P 1'
#
loop_
_entity.id
_entity.type
_entity.pdbx_description
1 polymer ?
#
loop_
_entity_poly.entity_id
_entity_poly.type
_entity_poly.pdbx_seq_one_letter_code
_entity_poly.pdbx_strand_id
1 'polypeptide(L)'
;MEIRLAFPNEVDAIMQVMEEAKKCLADAGSDQWQNGYPNADVIIDDIISGQAYVALEEGELLAYAAVTKSPEEAYEAIYEGNWQAGESEYLVFHRIAVAADVQGKGVAQTFLEGLIEGFDYLDFRSDTHAENKVMQHIFEKLGFKQVGKVPVDGERLAYKKLKK
;
A
#
# COMPACT_ATOMS: atom_id res chain seq x y z
N MET A 1 16.61 7.15 5.21
CA MET A 1 15.17 6.89 5.50
C MET A 1 15.05 5.75 6.48
N GLU A 2 14.39 5.98 7.59
CA GLU A 2 14.10 4.93 8.57
C GLU A 2 12.77 4.27 8.22
N ILE A 3 12.73 2.92 8.23
CA ILE A 3 11.51 2.13 7.97
C ILE A 3 11.31 1.22 9.16
N ARG A 4 10.14 1.31 9.79
CA ARG A 4 9.85 0.53 10.99
C ARG A 4 8.35 0.38 11.21
N LEU A 5 7.98 -0.46 12.18
CA LEU A 5 6.61 -0.51 12.67
C LEU A 5 6.23 0.84 13.28
N ALA A 6 4.99 1.23 13.08
CA ALA A 6 4.43 2.45 13.67
C ALA A 6 4.22 2.27 15.17
N PHE A 7 4.39 3.36 15.92
CA PHE A 7 4.11 3.39 17.34
C PHE A 7 2.67 3.85 17.59
N PRO A 8 2.04 3.42 18.71
CA PRO A 8 0.66 3.82 19.02
C PRO A 8 0.42 5.34 19.07
N ASN A 9 1.44 6.11 19.44
CA ASN A 9 1.32 7.57 19.52
C ASN A 9 1.48 8.27 18.18
N GLU A 10 1.59 7.53 17.09
CA GLU A 10 1.78 8.10 15.74
C GLU A 10 0.50 8.15 14.91
N VAL A 11 -0.65 7.78 15.49
CA VAL A 11 -1.93 7.76 14.75
C VAL A 11 -2.22 9.11 14.10
N ASP A 12 -2.05 10.21 14.83
CA ASP A 12 -2.35 11.54 14.31
C ASP A 12 -1.44 11.91 13.14
N ALA A 13 -0.14 11.61 13.24
CA ALA A 13 0.80 11.88 12.16
C ALA A 13 0.48 11.03 10.93
N ILE A 14 0.10 9.77 11.13
CA ILE A 14 -0.32 8.88 10.04
C ILE A 14 -1.59 9.41 9.38
N MET A 15 -2.57 9.82 10.18
CA MET A 15 -3.82 10.36 9.65
C MET A 15 -3.61 11.64 8.86
N GLN A 16 -2.66 12.48 9.25
CA GLN A 16 -2.31 13.65 8.45
C GLN A 16 -1.82 13.24 7.06
N VAL A 17 -0.94 12.24 6.98
CA VAL A 17 -0.47 11.72 5.69
C VAL A 17 -1.64 11.13 4.90
N MET A 18 -2.55 10.39 5.56
CA MET A 18 -3.73 9.84 4.92
C MET A 18 -4.64 10.92 4.32
N GLU A 19 -4.91 11.98 5.06
CA GLU A 19 -5.76 13.06 4.57
C GLU A 19 -5.13 13.79 3.39
N GLU A 20 -3.81 13.99 3.43
CA GLU A 20 -3.08 14.56 2.30
C GLU A 20 -3.16 13.66 1.07
N ALA A 21 -3.01 12.35 1.26
CA ALA A 21 -3.11 11.38 0.17
C ALA A 21 -4.51 11.34 -0.43
N LYS A 22 -5.55 11.39 0.40
CA LYS A 22 -6.95 11.45 -0.06
C LYS A 22 -7.18 12.68 -0.92
N LYS A 23 -6.64 13.81 -0.50
CA LYS A 23 -6.76 15.06 -1.27
C LYS A 23 -6.05 14.95 -2.62
N CYS A 24 -4.86 14.37 -2.64
CA CYS A 24 -4.12 14.15 -3.90
C CYS A 24 -4.90 13.26 -4.86
N LEU A 25 -5.55 12.20 -4.37
CA LEU A 25 -6.38 11.32 -5.18
C LEU A 25 -7.60 12.06 -5.74
N ALA A 26 -8.28 12.83 -4.92
CA ALA A 26 -9.43 13.62 -5.35
C ALA A 26 -9.04 14.64 -6.42
N ASP A 27 -7.95 15.36 -6.22
CA ASP A 27 -7.43 16.35 -7.16
C ASP A 27 -7.03 15.71 -8.50
N ALA A 28 -6.64 14.44 -8.49
CA ALA A 28 -6.30 13.67 -9.69
C ALA A 28 -7.52 13.03 -10.36
N GLY A 29 -8.72 13.22 -9.81
CA GLY A 29 -9.95 12.69 -10.37
C GLY A 29 -10.30 11.27 -9.95
N SER A 30 -9.57 10.68 -9.00
CA SER A 30 -9.86 9.36 -8.47
C SER A 30 -10.91 9.43 -7.36
N ASP A 31 -11.82 8.46 -7.32
CA ASP A 31 -12.76 8.33 -6.22
C ASP A 31 -12.26 7.37 -5.12
N GLN A 32 -11.04 6.85 -5.27
CA GLN A 32 -10.42 6.01 -4.26
C GLN A 32 -10.29 6.78 -2.94
N TRP A 33 -10.72 6.16 -1.84
CA TRP A 33 -10.63 6.73 -0.48
C TRP A 33 -11.48 8.00 -0.25
N GLN A 34 -12.52 8.22 -1.02
CA GLN A 34 -13.35 9.41 -0.88
C GLN A 34 -14.57 9.24 0.01
N ASN A 35 -14.73 8.05 0.65
CA ASN A 35 -15.86 7.71 1.50
C ASN A 35 -15.51 7.67 2.99
N GLY A 36 -14.52 8.48 3.43
CA GLY A 36 -14.10 8.50 4.83
C GLY A 36 -13.17 7.37 5.23
N TYR A 37 -12.75 6.53 4.30
CA TYR A 37 -11.80 5.43 4.51
C TYR A 37 -10.47 5.80 3.86
N PRO A 38 -9.31 5.45 4.44
CA PRO A 38 -9.17 4.90 5.79
C PRO A 38 -9.35 5.99 6.87
N ASN A 39 -9.80 5.57 8.04
CA ASN A 39 -10.00 6.45 9.19
C ASN A 39 -9.06 6.06 10.34
N ALA A 40 -9.12 6.81 11.44
CA ALA A 40 -8.24 6.56 12.58
C ALA A 40 -8.41 5.16 13.16
N ASP A 41 -9.63 4.63 13.21
CA ASP A 41 -9.89 3.29 13.73
C ASP A 41 -9.18 2.21 12.92
N VAL A 42 -9.16 2.35 11.59
CA VAL A 42 -8.44 1.42 10.70
C VAL A 42 -6.94 1.45 11.00
N ILE A 43 -6.38 2.64 11.18
CA ILE A 43 -4.95 2.80 11.47
C ILE A 43 -4.61 2.22 12.85
N ILE A 44 -5.46 2.45 13.85
CA ILE A 44 -5.28 1.87 15.17
C ILE A 44 -5.28 0.35 15.09
N ASP A 45 -6.21 -0.24 14.35
CA ASP A 45 -6.27 -1.68 14.15
C ASP A 45 -4.99 -2.21 13.47
N ASP A 46 -4.49 -1.50 12.47
CA ASP A 46 -3.23 -1.88 11.81
C ASP A 46 -2.07 -1.88 12.80
N ILE A 47 -2.00 -0.88 13.67
CA ILE A 47 -0.93 -0.78 14.68
C ILE A 47 -1.03 -1.91 15.68
N ILE A 48 -2.23 -2.16 16.21
CA ILE A 48 -2.47 -3.21 17.21
C ILE A 48 -2.12 -4.59 16.62
N SER A 49 -2.43 -4.80 15.34
CA SER A 49 -2.18 -6.07 14.66
C SER A 49 -0.72 -6.25 14.21
N GLY A 50 0.14 -5.26 14.44
CA GLY A 50 1.54 -5.34 14.01
C GLY A 50 1.71 -5.24 12.50
N GLN A 51 0.79 -4.58 11.82
CA GLN A 51 0.74 -4.48 10.36
C GLN A 51 1.06 -3.08 9.84
N ALA A 52 1.19 -2.09 10.72
CA ALA A 52 1.40 -0.69 10.34
C ALA A 52 2.89 -0.38 10.23
N TYR A 53 3.33 0.02 9.03
CA TYR A 53 4.72 0.40 8.77
C TYR A 53 4.79 1.84 8.33
N VAL A 54 5.85 2.52 8.75
CA VAL A 54 6.08 3.94 8.42
C VAL A 54 7.49 4.15 7.92
N ALA A 55 7.66 5.19 7.11
CA ALA A 55 8.95 5.70 6.68
C ALA A 55 9.16 7.08 7.25
N LEU A 56 10.33 7.32 7.83
CA LEU A 56 10.68 8.60 8.43
C LEU A 56 12.01 9.11 7.89
N GLU A 57 12.13 10.42 7.82
CA GLU A 57 13.37 11.10 7.49
C GLU A 57 13.59 12.18 8.54
N GLU A 58 14.69 12.09 9.27
CA GLU A 58 15.00 13.04 10.34
C GLU A 58 13.84 13.22 11.34
N GLY A 59 13.16 12.10 11.67
CA GLY A 59 12.05 12.09 12.61
C GLY A 59 10.70 12.50 12.04
N GLU A 60 10.65 12.93 10.78
CA GLU A 60 9.40 13.32 10.13
C GLU A 60 8.79 12.13 9.40
N LEU A 61 7.52 11.86 9.67
CA LEU A 61 6.80 10.74 9.05
C LEU A 61 6.39 11.12 7.63
N LEU A 62 6.90 10.35 6.65
CA LEU A 62 6.72 10.64 5.23
C LEU A 62 5.77 9.70 4.53
N ALA A 63 5.63 8.47 5.01
CA ALA A 63 4.85 7.46 4.31
C ALA A 63 4.31 6.40 5.26
N TYR A 64 3.25 5.74 4.82
CA TYR A 64 2.58 4.68 5.57
C TYR A 64 2.18 3.55 4.63
N ALA A 65 2.22 2.33 5.12
CA ALA A 65 1.61 1.18 4.46
C ALA A 65 1.22 0.16 5.50
N ALA A 66 0.09 -0.51 5.28
CA ALA A 66 -0.26 -1.71 6.04
C ALA A 66 0.26 -2.92 5.28
N VAL A 67 0.87 -3.85 6.00
CA VAL A 67 1.40 -5.09 5.43
C VAL A 67 0.70 -6.25 6.11
N THR A 68 -0.08 -7.00 5.34
CA THR A 68 -0.87 -8.12 5.86
C THR A 68 -0.39 -9.43 5.26
N LYS A 69 -0.61 -10.53 6.00
CA LYS A 69 -0.23 -11.87 5.56
C LYS A 69 -1.40 -12.55 4.88
N SER A 70 -1.08 -13.42 3.91
CA SER A 70 -2.07 -14.29 3.27
C SER A 70 -2.78 -15.19 4.30
N PRO A 71 -4.02 -15.63 4.03
CA PRO A 71 -4.80 -15.33 2.84
C PRO A 71 -5.49 -13.96 2.91
N GLU A 72 -5.69 -13.36 1.75
CA GLU A 72 -6.52 -12.16 1.60
C GLU A 72 -7.80 -12.58 0.88
N GLU A 73 -8.93 -12.55 1.56
CA GLU A 73 -10.19 -13.08 1.03
C GLU A 73 -10.58 -12.45 -0.32
N ALA A 74 -10.50 -11.14 -0.42
CA ALA A 74 -10.88 -10.44 -1.65
C ALA A 74 -9.99 -10.84 -2.83
N TYR A 75 -8.76 -11.23 -2.56
CA TYR A 75 -7.82 -11.63 -3.61
C TYR A 75 -8.13 -13.01 -4.17
N GLU A 76 -8.80 -13.87 -3.39
CA GLU A 76 -9.26 -15.18 -3.90
C GLU A 76 -10.29 -15.02 -5.00
N ALA A 77 -10.99 -13.90 -5.06
CA ALA A 77 -12.01 -13.62 -6.06
C ALA A 77 -11.46 -12.92 -7.31
N ILE A 78 -10.18 -13.03 -7.58
CA ILE A 78 -9.54 -12.42 -8.76
C ILE A 78 -10.28 -12.86 -10.04
N TYR A 79 -10.45 -11.92 -10.98
CA TYR A 79 -11.12 -12.15 -12.26
C TYR A 79 -10.37 -11.41 -13.38
N GLU A 80 -10.70 -11.74 -14.61
CA GLU A 80 -10.00 -11.24 -15.80
C GLU A 80 -8.50 -11.41 -15.68
N GLY A 81 -8.09 -12.57 -15.16
CA GLY A 81 -6.72 -12.91 -14.90
C GLY A 81 -6.61 -13.88 -13.74
N ASN A 82 -5.41 -14.11 -13.24
CA ASN A 82 -5.17 -14.99 -12.11
C ASN A 82 -3.83 -14.65 -11.48
N TRP A 83 -3.62 -15.10 -10.23
CA TRP A 83 -2.38 -14.83 -9.54
C TRP A 83 -1.17 -15.61 -10.08
N GLN A 84 -1.40 -16.48 -11.04
CA GLN A 84 -0.37 -17.30 -11.68
C GLN A 84 0.34 -18.21 -10.67
N ALA A 85 1.32 -18.97 -11.13
CA ALA A 85 2.12 -19.81 -10.24
C ALA A 85 2.97 -18.90 -9.33
N GLY A 86 2.92 -19.14 -8.04
CA GLY A 86 3.64 -18.36 -7.04
C GLY A 86 3.76 -19.15 -5.76
N GLU A 87 4.08 -18.46 -4.70
CA GLU A 87 4.22 -19.08 -3.40
C GLU A 87 2.86 -19.27 -2.74
N SER A 88 2.73 -20.26 -1.85
CA SER A 88 1.50 -20.48 -1.09
C SER A 88 1.26 -19.38 -0.06
N GLU A 89 2.34 -18.70 0.37
CA GLU A 89 2.28 -17.58 1.29
C GLU A 89 2.71 -16.31 0.59
N TYR A 90 2.02 -15.22 0.87
CA TYR A 90 2.34 -13.91 0.30
C TYR A 90 2.05 -12.80 1.28
N LEU A 91 2.64 -11.66 1.05
CA LEU A 91 2.32 -10.42 1.76
C LEU A 91 1.55 -9.48 0.86
N VAL A 92 0.66 -8.70 1.46
CA VAL A 92 -0.16 -7.73 0.74
C VAL A 92 0.12 -6.34 1.31
N PHE A 93 0.37 -5.39 0.44
CA PHE A 93 0.47 -3.99 0.81
C PHE A 93 -0.88 -3.32 0.63
N HIS A 94 -1.37 -2.71 1.70
CA HIS A 94 -2.63 -1.97 1.72
C HIS A 94 -2.40 -0.54 2.20
N ARG A 95 -3.30 0.35 1.83
CA ARG A 95 -3.35 1.70 2.37
C ARG A 95 -2.02 2.44 2.27
N ILE A 96 -1.38 2.32 1.11
CA ILE A 96 -0.10 3.00 0.85
C ILE A 96 -0.37 4.49 0.68
N ALA A 97 0.31 5.31 1.46
CA ALA A 97 0.15 6.77 1.40
C ALA A 97 1.48 7.47 1.62
N VAL A 98 1.64 8.63 0.98
CA VAL A 98 2.85 9.45 1.05
C VAL A 98 2.43 10.90 1.33
N ALA A 99 3.18 11.58 2.17
CA ALA A 99 2.94 12.98 2.51
C ALA A 99 2.98 13.86 1.24
N ALA A 100 2.13 14.87 1.20
CA ALA A 100 1.94 15.70 0.01
C ALA A 100 3.24 16.40 -0.44
N ASP A 101 4.04 16.89 0.51
CA ASP A 101 5.25 17.65 0.21
C ASP A 101 6.39 16.82 -0.34
N VAL A 102 6.28 15.49 -0.28
CA VAL A 102 7.29 14.58 -0.86
C VAL A 102 6.72 13.73 -2.01
N GLN A 103 5.53 14.05 -2.48
CA GLN A 103 4.96 13.40 -3.66
C GLN A 103 5.88 13.61 -4.87
N GLY A 104 6.04 12.57 -5.69
CA GLY A 104 6.86 12.63 -6.89
C GLY A 104 8.37 12.58 -6.66
N LYS A 105 8.82 12.39 -5.41
CA LYS A 105 10.25 12.37 -5.05
C LYS A 105 10.78 10.95 -4.83
N GLY A 106 10.02 9.94 -5.21
CA GLY A 106 10.46 8.53 -5.09
C GLY A 106 10.34 7.94 -3.70
N VAL A 107 9.68 8.62 -2.76
CA VAL A 107 9.56 8.15 -1.37
C VAL A 107 8.80 6.82 -1.29
N ALA A 108 7.66 6.71 -2.00
CA ALA A 108 6.87 5.47 -1.99
C ALA A 108 7.69 4.30 -2.54
N GLN A 109 8.41 4.51 -3.63
CA GLN A 109 9.23 3.47 -4.24
C GLN A 109 10.32 3.01 -3.27
N THR A 110 11.06 3.94 -2.67
CA THR A 110 12.13 3.62 -1.71
C THR A 110 11.57 2.90 -0.49
N PHE A 111 10.44 3.35 0.01
CA PHE A 111 9.75 2.74 1.15
C PHE A 111 9.35 1.29 0.86
N LEU A 112 8.65 1.07 -0.25
CA LEU A 112 8.20 -0.28 -0.62
C LEU A 112 9.36 -1.20 -0.94
N GLU A 113 10.42 -0.71 -1.61
CA GLU A 113 11.63 -1.50 -1.82
C GLU A 113 12.24 -1.96 -0.50
N GLY A 114 12.34 -1.05 0.46
CA GLY A 114 12.87 -1.37 1.79
C GLY A 114 12.04 -2.43 2.51
N LEU A 115 10.72 -2.34 2.42
CA LEU A 115 9.83 -3.33 2.99
C LEU A 115 10.01 -4.70 2.32
N ILE A 116 10.06 -4.73 0.99
CA ILE A 116 10.23 -5.96 0.23
C ILE A 116 11.55 -6.65 0.61
N GLU A 117 12.63 -5.89 0.69
CA GLU A 117 13.94 -6.44 1.05
C GLU A 117 14.00 -6.92 2.49
N GLY A 118 13.28 -6.23 3.40
CA GLY A 118 13.29 -6.57 4.82
C GLY A 118 12.47 -7.78 5.21
N PHE A 119 11.48 -8.16 4.40
CA PHE A 119 10.63 -9.33 4.69
C PHE A 119 11.19 -10.58 4.07
N ASP A 120 11.13 -11.68 4.82
CA ASP A 120 11.53 -12.99 4.34
C ASP A 120 10.36 -13.69 3.62
N TYR A 121 9.90 -13.05 2.54
CA TYR A 121 8.83 -13.54 1.68
C TYR A 121 9.27 -13.40 0.23
N LEU A 122 8.72 -14.23 -0.64
CA LEU A 122 9.03 -14.19 -2.07
C LEU A 122 7.89 -13.62 -2.92
N ASP A 123 6.65 -13.65 -2.43
CA ASP A 123 5.46 -13.26 -3.17
C ASP A 123 4.83 -12.05 -2.50
N PHE A 124 4.76 -10.94 -3.24
CA PHE A 124 4.18 -9.69 -2.78
C PHE A 124 3.04 -9.30 -3.71
N ARG A 125 1.91 -8.92 -3.13
CA ARG A 125 0.69 -8.58 -3.88
C ARG A 125 0.14 -7.26 -3.39
N SER A 126 -0.56 -6.58 -4.29
CA SER A 126 -1.26 -5.35 -3.95
C SER A 126 -2.33 -5.08 -5.00
N ASP A 127 -3.12 -4.06 -4.76
CA ASP A 127 -4.14 -3.60 -5.71
C ASP A 127 -4.19 -2.08 -5.71
N THR A 128 -4.72 -1.51 -6.79
CA THR A 128 -4.96 -0.09 -6.87
C THR A 128 -6.09 0.22 -7.83
N HIS A 129 -6.70 1.38 -7.67
CA HIS A 129 -7.76 1.86 -8.54
C HIS A 129 -7.21 2.13 -9.94
N ALA A 130 -8.01 1.85 -10.98
CA ALA A 130 -7.60 2.06 -12.38
C ALA A 130 -7.26 3.53 -12.68
N GLU A 131 -7.80 4.46 -11.91
CA GLU A 131 -7.52 5.89 -12.07
C GLU A 131 -6.28 6.36 -11.31
N ASN A 132 -5.72 5.53 -10.46
CA ASN A 132 -4.52 5.87 -9.70
C ASN A 132 -3.26 5.54 -10.51
N LYS A 133 -2.97 6.39 -11.49
CA LYS A 133 -1.83 6.18 -12.40
C LYS A 133 -0.49 6.27 -11.69
N VAL A 134 -0.40 7.10 -10.67
CA VAL A 134 0.83 7.26 -9.88
C VAL A 134 1.21 5.92 -9.22
N MET A 135 0.25 5.26 -8.56
CA MET A 135 0.53 4.00 -7.89
C MET A 135 0.82 2.88 -8.89
N GLN A 136 0.12 2.85 -10.02
CA GLN A 136 0.42 1.88 -11.09
C GLN A 136 1.86 2.01 -11.56
N HIS A 137 2.32 3.24 -11.76
CA HIS A 137 3.69 3.52 -12.20
C HIS A 137 4.71 3.07 -11.15
N ILE A 138 4.41 3.31 -9.87
CA ILE A 138 5.28 2.87 -8.76
C ILE A 138 5.39 1.35 -8.74
N PHE A 139 4.27 0.64 -8.86
CA PHE A 139 4.28 -0.83 -8.91
C PHE A 139 5.12 -1.33 -10.08
N GLU A 140 4.95 -0.75 -11.27
CA GLU A 140 5.71 -1.15 -12.43
C GLU A 140 7.21 -0.96 -12.23
N LYS A 141 7.61 0.18 -11.66
CA LYS A 141 9.02 0.46 -11.37
C LYS A 141 9.61 -0.51 -10.35
N LEU A 142 8.80 -0.99 -9.43
CA LEU A 142 9.23 -1.98 -8.43
C LEU A 142 9.29 -3.41 -8.99
N GLY A 143 8.82 -3.62 -10.21
CA GLY A 143 8.81 -4.94 -10.84
C GLY A 143 7.53 -5.72 -10.63
N PHE A 144 6.49 -5.09 -10.09
CA PHE A 144 5.16 -5.70 -10.04
C PHE A 144 4.57 -5.74 -11.45
N LYS A 145 3.75 -6.75 -11.70
CA LYS A 145 3.00 -6.89 -12.96
C LYS A 145 1.53 -6.99 -12.65
N GLN A 146 0.70 -6.35 -13.47
CA GLN A 146 -0.73 -6.52 -13.38
C GLN A 146 -1.10 -7.93 -13.83
N VAL A 147 -1.85 -8.65 -12.98
CA VAL A 147 -2.20 -10.05 -13.23
C VAL A 147 -3.70 -10.29 -13.31
N GLY A 148 -4.51 -9.28 -13.11
CA GLY A 148 -5.96 -9.39 -13.17
C GLY A 148 -6.63 -8.24 -12.43
N LYS A 149 -7.84 -8.50 -11.95
CA LYS A 149 -8.63 -7.54 -11.18
C LYS A 149 -9.19 -8.22 -9.94
N VAL A 150 -9.38 -7.44 -8.88
CA VAL A 150 -9.95 -7.94 -7.62
C VAL A 150 -11.08 -7.04 -7.16
N PRO A 151 -12.14 -7.62 -6.52
CA PRO A 151 -13.28 -6.84 -6.04
C PRO A 151 -13.01 -6.28 -4.63
N VAL A 152 -12.20 -5.26 -4.56
CA VAL A 152 -11.89 -4.57 -3.31
C VAL A 152 -12.51 -3.18 -3.37
N ASP A 153 -13.65 -2.98 -2.71
CA ASP A 153 -14.40 -1.73 -2.77
C ASP A 153 -14.57 -1.27 -4.24
N GLY A 154 -15.24 -2.10 -5.04
CA GLY A 154 -15.35 -1.94 -6.47
C GLY A 154 -14.25 -2.69 -7.21
N GLU A 155 -13.96 -2.28 -8.42
CA GLU A 155 -12.95 -2.93 -9.25
C GLU A 155 -11.57 -2.34 -9.01
N ARG A 156 -10.61 -3.19 -8.71
CA ARG A 156 -9.22 -2.79 -8.54
C ARG A 156 -8.31 -3.63 -9.43
N LEU A 157 -7.24 -3.01 -9.91
CA LEU A 157 -6.20 -3.71 -10.66
C LEU A 157 -5.32 -4.48 -9.68
N ALA A 158 -5.10 -5.76 -9.97
CA ALA A 158 -4.30 -6.64 -9.11
C ALA A 158 -2.86 -6.72 -9.61
N TYR A 159 -1.91 -6.54 -8.70
CA TYR A 159 -0.48 -6.52 -9.00
C TYR A 159 0.25 -7.56 -8.17
N LYS A 160 1.27 -8.16 -8.79
CA LYS A 160 2.08 -9.20 -8.15
C LYS A 160 3.55 -9.02 -8.49
N LYS A 161 4.41 -9.26 -7.48
CA LYS A 161 5.86 -9.31 -7.66
C LYS A 161 6.41 -10.56 -6.97
N LEU A 162 7.25 -11.29 -7.70
CA LEU A 162 8.06 -12.36 -7.11
C LEU A 162 9.47 -11.83 -6.87
N LYS A 163 9.93 -11.94 -5.64
CA LYS A 163 11.28 -11.54 -5.23
C LYS A 163 12.27 -12.61 -5.67
N LYS A 164 13.34 -12.20 -6.25
CA LYS A 164 14.38 -13.11 -6.73
C LYS A 164 15.41 -13.44 -5.66
#